data_bbe702ce920a58d6c95c231de22b8073
#
_entry.id   bbe702ce920a58d6c95c231de22b8073
#
_cell.length_a   1.000
_cell.length_b   1.000
_cell.length_c   1.000
_cell.angle_alpha   90.00
_cell.angle_beta   90.00
_cell.angle_gamma   90.00
#
_symmetry.space_group_name_H-M   'P 1'
#
loop_
_entity.id
_entity.type
_entity.pdbx_description
1 polymer ?
#
loop_
_entity_poly.entity_id
_entity_poly.type
_entity_poly.pdbx_seq_one_letter_code
_entity_poly.pdbx_strand_id
1 'polypeptide(L)'
;MYEIMNADEAIRLIRDGDCICVNSFVGIENPTELHEALYRRYQKMQSPTHLTIVSSAGFGVWDDEHNAEGYIREGAVDKLICGHFGAMMSTKKLVLEDRFEAYNLPLGCISHAIRAQAGGLPGALSKVGLDIFVDPRREGPGINRISIDDSLVKHVEVDGDEFLYYKLPKITIAMIKGTAADRKGNITFDDMFMSGDALSLCQAVKANRGKVIVQVDRLVDTPSRPRNAIIPGCLVDAIVVAEPEERNEAYTALTGSFEIPYKEWHTWNEKINDLSQKQRKNNVPANIIGKRAAKELRVDDIVNIGIGIPEMVSRYARKSGMLDMITLTVESGGIGGFPVSGEAFGAMIGAASVYDMANQFDLYDNGGLDICFMGGLEADRYGNINAHRGTGAFAGIGGFANITAKTPTVVFCMTFNAKGLEVTQEKGVVTIHKEGEIPKFVENVSSISFSAKRAIENGQKVLYVTERCVFRLTPKGLKLIEVYPGVDMQKDILDRLPFEVEV
;
A
#
# COMPACT_ATOMS: atom_id res chain seq x y z
N MET A 1 33.74 -4.75 -1.72
CA MET A 1 33.80 -6.16 -1.32
C MET A 1 32.86 -6.27 -0.14
N TYR A 2 31.89 -7.17 -0.16
CA TYR A 2 30.96 -7.37 0.94
C TYR A 2 31.64 -8.10 2.11
N GLU A 3 31.09 -7.96 3.31
CA GLU A 3 31.52 -8.70 4.50
C GLU A 3 30.32 -9.49 5.05
N ILE A 4 30.57 -10.72 5.51
CA ILE A 4 29.56 -11.50 6.24
C ILE A 4 29.74 -11.14 7.72
N MET A 5 28.65 -10.65 8.32
CA MET A 5 28.63 -10.12 9.68
C MET A 5 27.43 -10.70 10.44
N ASN A 6 27.48 -10.70 11.77
CA ASN A 6 26.25 -10.81 12.55
C ASN A 6 25.48 -9.48 12.52
N ALA A 7 24.21 -9.50 12.94
CA ALA A 7 23.35 -8.33 12.87
C ALA A 7 23.89 -7.16 13.74
N ASP A 8 24.39 -7.43 14.94
CA ASP A 8 24.93 -6.40 15.83
C ASP A 8 26.22 -5.74 15.28
N GLU A 9 26.99 -6.44 14.45
CA GLU A 9 28.13 -5.87 13.72
C GLU A 9 27.67 -5.04 12.54
N ALA A 10 26.77 -5.56 11.74
CA ALA A 10 26.27 -4.90 10.52
C ALA A 10 25.61 -3.55 10.83
N ILE A 11 24.78 -3.47 11.88
CA ILE A 11 24.11 -2.21 12.22
C ILE A 11 25.05 -1.14 12.78
N ARG A 12 26.33 -1.45 13.08
CA ARG A 12 27.34 -0.41 13.41
C ARG A 12 27.72 0.45 12.21
N LEU A 13 27.39 0.00 11.00
CA LEU A 13 27.54 0.81 9.78
C LEU A 13 26.59 2.00 9.75
N ILE A 14 25.51 1.97 10.53
CA ILE A 14 24.53 3.05 10.65
C ILE A 14 25.06 4.10 11.64
N ARG A 15 25.01 5.37 11.25
CA ARG A 15 25.53 6.52 12.00
C ARG A 15 24.41 7.50 12.34
N ASP A 16 24.69 8.38 13.30
CA ASP A 16 23.81 9.50 13.60
C ASP A 16 23.56 10.34 12.35
N GLY A 17 22.30 10.72 12.11
CA GLY A 17 21.88 11.50 10.95
C GLY A 17 21.72 10.73 9.65
N ASP A 18 21.93 9.41 9.63
CA ASP A 18 21.72 8.61 8.42
C ASP A 18 20.25 8.59 7.98
N CYS A 19 20.05 8.49 6.67
CA CYS A 19 18.76 8.24 6.07
C CYS A 19 18.66 6.75 5.68
N ILE A 20 17.86 6.00 6.42
CA ILE A 20 17.64 4.58 6.22
C ILE A 20 16.41 4.39 5.34
N CYS A 21 16.54 3.63 4.26
CA CYS A 21 15.38 3.13 3.51
C CYS A 21 15.21 1.64 3.74
N VAL A 22 14.02 1.26 4.16
CA VAL A 22 13.63 -0.15 4.41
C VAL A 22 12.86 -0.65 3.20
N ASN A 23 13.36 -1.73 2.58
CA ASN A 23 12.69 -2.44 1.51
C ASN A 23 11.77 -3.51 2.10
N SER A 24 10.49 -3.19 2.19
CA SER A 24 9.44 -4.06 2.72
C SER A 24 8.08 -3.66 2.17
N PHE A 25 7.09 -4.52 2.27
CA PHE A 25 5.70 -4.18 1.97
C PHE A 25 4.83 -4.63 3.15
N VAL A 26 4.53 -3.68 4.05
CA VAL A 26 3.81 -3.94 5.29
C VAL A 26 4.53 -5.05 6.10
N GLY A 27 3.95 -6.25 6.24
CA GLY A 27 4.53 -7.37 6.99
C GLY A 27 5.43 -8.30 6.20
N ILE A 28 5.49 -8.18 4.86
CA ILE A 28 6.33 -9.07 4.03
C ILE A 28 7.68 -8.43 3.69
N GLU A 29 8.69 -9.26 3.49
CA GLU A 29 10.08 -8.90 3.17
C GLU A 29 10.71 -7.95 4.21
N ASN A 30 10.32 -8.06 5.47
CA ASN A 30 10.81 -7.20 6.53
C ASN A 30 12.14 -7.75 7.09
N PRO A 31 13.24 -6.94 7.12
CA PRO A 31 14.52 -7.37 7.68
C PRO A 31 14.49 -7.32 9.23
N THR A 32 13.72 -8.20 9.86
CA THR A 32 13.38 -8.19 11.28
C THR A 32 14.59 -8.23 12.19
N GLU A 33 15.58 -9.07 11.88
CA GLU A 33 16.80 -9.16 12.70
C GLU A 33 17.64 -7.90 12.67
N LEU A 34 17.66 -7.18 11.54
CA LEU A 34 18.34 -5.87 11.46
C LEU A 34 17.62 -4.82 12.30
N HIS A 35 16.28 -4.80 12.29
CA HIS A 35 15.49 -3.92 13.14
C HIS A 35 15.74 -4.20 14.62
N GLU A 36 15.70 -5.48 15.01
CA GLU A 36 15.97 -5.93 16.38
C GLU A 36 17.38 -5.53 16.84
N ALA A 37 18.40 -5.75 16.00
CA ALA A 37 19.77 -5.37 16.32
C ALA A 37 19.92 -3.86 16.48
N LEU A 38 19.27 -3.06 15.61
CA LEU A 38 19.27 -1.60 15.71
C LEU A 38 18.59 -1.14 17.01
N TYR A 39 17.49 -1.77 17.38
CA TYR A 39 16.80 -1.50 18.63
C TYR A 39 17.67 -1.84 19.86
N ARG A 40 18.26 -3.05 19.91
CA ARG A 40 19.19 -3.45 20.97
C ARG A 40 20.38 -2.48 21.12
N ARG A 41 20.94 -2.04 19.99
CA ARG A 41 22.02 -1.03 20.01
C ARG A 41 21.55 0.28 20.59
N TYR A 42 20.39 0.78 20.17
CA TYR A 42 19.85 2.05 20.66
C TYR A 42 19.58 1.99 22.17
N GLN A 43 18.99 0.90 22.67
CA GLN A 43 18.77 0.71 24.10
C GLN A 43 20.06 0.79 24.92
N LYS A 44 21.16 0.19 24.42
CA LYS A 44 22.44 0.14 25.14
C LYS A 44 23.23 1.44 25.05
N MET A 45 23.21 2.12 23.93
CA MET A 45 24.14 3.19 23.59
C MET A 45 23.48 4.55 23.39
N GLN A 46 22.15 4.60 23.28
CA GLN A 46 21.36 5.77 22.84
C GLN A 46 21.88 6.36 21.52
N SER A 47 22.32 5.48 20.61
CA SER A 47 22.87 5.79 19.29
C SER A 47 22.59 4.61 18.35
N PRO A 48 22.29 4.86 17.06
CA PRO A 48 22.31 6.17 16.38
C PRO A 48 21.10 7.05 16.71
N THR A 49 21.24 8.35 16.55
CA THR A 49 20.20 9.38 16.72
C THR A 49 19.99 10.17 15.45
N HIS A 50 18.94 11.00 15.43
CA HIS A 50 18.62 11.91 14.31
C HIS A 50 18.42 11.17 12.98
N LEU A 51 17.89 9.95 13.04
CA LEU A 51 17.66 9.14 11.85
C LEU A 51 16.48 9.70 11.05
N THR A 52 16.62 9.62 9.72
CA THR A 52 15.49 9.72 8.79
C THR A 52 15.14 8.33 8.29
N ILE A 53 13.88 7.95 8.36
CA ILE A 53 13.40 6.66 7.82
C ILE A 53 12.56 6.92 6.57
N VAL A 54 12.80 6.14 5.52
CA VAL A 54 12.01 6.11 4.28
C VAL A 54 11.49 4.69 4.07
N SER A 55 10.23 4.54 3.72
CA SER A 55 9.67 3.26 3.27
C SER A 55 8.53 3.50 2.29
N SER A 56 8.54 2.83 1.15
CA SER A 56 7.48 2.98 0.14
C SER A 56 6.14 2.50 0.70
N ALA A 57 6.08 1.29 1.25
CA ALA A 57 4.83 0.66 1.73
C ALA A 57 4.69 0.56 3.25
N GLY A 58 5.67 1.09 4.00
CA GLY A 58 5.75 0.89 5.44
C GLY A 58 6.28 -0.49 5.82
N PHE A 59 6.55 -0.67 7.10
CA PHE A 59 6.97 -1.93 7.71
C PHE A 59 6.24 -2.09 9.05
N GLY A 60 6.19 -3.31 9.58
CA GLY A 60 5.47 -3.60 10.83
C GLY A 60 4.57 -4.82 10.65
N VAL A 61 4.23 -5.45 11.75
CA VAL A 61 3.59 -6.76 11.79
C VAL A 61 2.21 -6.74 12.47
N TRP A 62 1.56 -5.58 12.50
CA TRP A 62 0.22 -5.36 13.08
C TRP A 62 0.12 -5.62 14.60
N ASP A 63 1.21 -5.87 15.27
CA ASP A 63 1.29 -6.01 16.72
C ASP A 63 2.46 -5.18 17.31
N ASP A 64 2.48 -5.04 18.64
CA ASP A 64 3.52 -4.33 19.37
C ASP A 64 4.61 -5.28 19.91
N GLU A 65 4.53 -6.58 19.65
CA GLU A 65 5.43 -7.59 20.21
C GLU A 65 6.77 -7.67 19.44
N HIS A 66 6.72 -7.37 18.13
CA HIS A 66 7.91 -7.38 17.29
C HIS A 66 8.58 -6.00 17.26
N ASN A 67 9.87 -5.96 17.47
CA ASN A 67 10.62 -4.72 17.74
C ASN A 67 11.03 -3.92 16.47
N ALA A 68 10.43 -4.18 15.30
CA ALA A 68 10.72 -3.42 14.09
C ALA A 68 10.54 -1.90 14.25
N GLU A 69 9.64 -1.48 15.16
CA GLU A 69 9.40 -0.06 15.50
C GLU A 69 10.11 0.39 16.79
N GLY A 70 10.87 -0.51 17.46
CA GLY A 70 11.43 -0.25 18.79
C GLY A 70 12.31 0.99 18.87
N TYR A 71 13.26 1.15 17.95
CA TYR A 71 14.14 2.30 17.90
C TYR A 71 13.43 3.61 17.55
N ILE A 72 12.32 3.55 16.81
CA ILE A 72 11.45 4.70 16.52
C ILE A 72 10.75 5.12 17.81
N ARG A 73 10.18 4.15 18.52
CA ARG A 73 9.48 4.37 19.81
C ARG A 73 10.38 5.00 20.87
N GLU A 74 11.63 4.58 20.93
CA GLU A 74 12.60 5.07 21.90
C GLU A 74 13.22 6.44 21.52
N GLY A 75 12.97 6.97 20.33
CA GLY A 75 13.35 8.32 19.93
C GLY A 75 14.63 8.44 19.09
N ALA A 76 15.05 7.38 18.40
CA ALA A 76 16.18 7.44 17.47
C ALA A 76 15.88 8.26 16.19
N VAL A 77 14.60 8.50 15.88
CA VAL A 77 14.13 9.01 14.60
C VAL A 77 13.59 10.44 14.74
N ASP A 78 14.07 11.33 13.89
CA ASP A 78 13.59 12.71 13.77
C ASP A 78 12.58 12.87 12.62
N LYS A 79 12.68 12.04 11.57
CA LYS A 79 11.85 12.16 10.36
C LYS A 79 11.46 10.80 9.79
N LEU A 80 10.17 10.64 9.47
CA LEU A 80 9.65 9.45 8.80
C LEU A 80 8.89 9.85 7.52
N ILE A 81 9.26 9.28 6.38
CA ILE A 81 8.59 9.45 5.09
C ILE A 81 8.08 8.09 4.65
N CYS A 82 6.74 7.94 4.55
CA CYS A 82 6.15 6.66 4.33
C CYS A 82 4.86 6.74 3.51
N GLY A 83 4.59 5.73 2.67
CA GLY A 83 3.34 5.64 1.93
C GLY A 83 2.19 5.11 2.78
N HIS A 84 2.45 4.11 3.62
CA HIS A 84 1.42 3.44 4.42
C HIS A 84 1.88 3.18 5.85
N PHE A 85 1.07 3.57 6.81
CA PHE A 85 1.35 3.45 8.26
C PHE A 85 0.47 2.39 8.94
N GLY A 86 -0.38 1.70 8.19
CA GLY A 86 -1.44 0.86 8.75
C GLY A 86 -0.94 -0.17 9.75
N ALA A 87 0.13 -0.89 9.42
CA ALA A 87 0.73 -1.92 10.27
C ALA A 87 1.70 -1.39 11.35
N MET A 88 2.09 -0.10 11.27
CA MET A 88 3.03 0.53 12.21
C MET A 88 2.27 1.07 13.44
N MET A 89 1.83 0.18 14.32
CA MET A 89 0.89 0.51 15.41
C MET A 89 1.45 1.50 16.42
N SER A 90 2.68 1.28 16.90
CA SER A 90 3.36 2.17 17.84
C SER A 90 3.70 3.51 17.20
N THR A 91 4.22 3.48 15.98
CA THR A 91 4.63 4.67 15.22
C THR A 91 3.46 5.62 14.95
N LYS A 92 2.29 5.10 14.58
CA LYS A 92 1.09 5.95 14.37
C LYS A 92 0.72 6.79 15.57
N LYS A 93 0.80 6.20 16.76
CA LYS A 93 0.52 6.92 18.02
C LYS A 93 1.50 8.07 18.22
N LEU A 94 2.79 7.81 18.02
CA LEU A 94 3.84 8.82 18.15
C LEU A 94 3.72 9.97 17.14
N VAL A 95 3.30 9.66 15.90
CA VAL A 95 3.00 10.66 14.87
C VAL A 95 1.88 11.59 15.33
N LEU A 96 0.79 11.03 15.89
CA LEU A 96 -0.33 11.83 16.40
C LEU A 96 0.02 12.65 17.65
N GLU A 97 1.07 12.26 18.37
CA GLU A 97 1.64 12.97 19.55
C GLU A 97 2.72 13.99 19.17
N ASP A 98 2.95 14.25 17.87
CA ASP A 98 3.99 15.17 17.35
C ASP A 98 5.42 14.84 17.87
N ARG A 99 5.77 13.54 18.00
CA ARG A 99 7.06 13.11 18.57
C ARG A 99 8.23 13.26 17.60
N PHE A 100 7.98 13.20 16.30
CA PHE A 100 8.93 13.40 15.19
C PHE A 100 8.18 13.84 13.94
N GLU A 101 8.90 14.39 12.96
CA GLU A 101 8.31 14.78 11.69
C GLU A 101 7.83 13.55 10.91
N ALA A 102 6.60 13.56 10.41
CA ALA A 102 6.05 12.47 9.62
C ALA A 102 5.37 12.98 8.34
N TYR A 103 5.71 12.33 7.23
CA TYR A 103 5.23 12.71 5.89
C TYR A 103 4.60 11.51 5.19
N ASN A 104 3.45 11.74 4.56
CA ASN A 104 2.76 10.73 3.78
C ASN A 104 2.80 11.08 2.30
N LEU A 105 3.43 10.22 1.51
CA LEU A 105 3.53 10.34 0.05
C LEU A 105 2.87 9.13 -0.61
N PRO A 106 2.35 9.27 -1.85
CA PRO A 106 1.89 8.10 -2.60
C PRO A 106 3.02 7.08 -2.78
N LEU A 107 2.71 5.82 -2.55
CA LEU A 107 3.68 4.73 -2.53
C LEU A 107 4.50 4.66 -3.82
N GLY A 108 3.83 4.69 -4.99
CA GLY A 108 4.52 4.69 -6.28
C GLY A 108 5.42 5.91 -6.49
N CYS A 109 5.04 7.08 -5.95
CA CYS A 109 5.89 8.27 -6.04
C CYS A 109 7.17 8.14 -5.20
N ILE A 110 7.13 7.43 -4.06
CA ILE A 110 8.33 7.10 -3.29
C ILE A 110 9.21 6.13 -4.08
N SER A 111 8.66 5.05 -4.62
CA SER A 111 9.40 4.08 -5.44
C SER A 111 10.07 4.75 -6.65
N HIS A 112 9.35 5.62 -7.36
CA HIS A 112 9.90 6.41 -8.48
C HIS A 112 11.00 7.36 -8.02
N ALA A 113 10.87 8.00 -6.86
CA ALA A 113 11.89 8.89 -6.33
C ALA A 113 13.16 8.14 -5.90
N ILE A 114 13.04 6.90 -5.37
CA ILE A 114 14.18 6.00 -5.11
C ILE A 114 14.88 5.67 -6.42
N ARG A 115 14.13 5.26 -7.46
CA ARG A 115 14.68 4.97 -8.80
C ARG A 115 15.32 6.19 -9.44
N ALA A 116 14.76 7.38 -9.25
CA ALA A 116 15.36 8.63 -9.71
C ALA A 116 16.73 8.88 -9.06
N GLN A 117 16.85 8.70 -7.72
CA GLN A 117 18.13 8.80 -7.04
C GLN A 117 19.15 7.78 -7.56
N ALA A 118 18.72 6.54 -7.86
CA ALA A 118 19.58 5.52 -8.45
C ALA A 118 20.20 5.97 -9.79
N GLY A 119 19.44 6.71 -10.60
CA GLY A 119 19.88 7.32 -11.86
C GLY A 119 20.58 8.67 -11.72
N GLY A 120 20.85 9.14 -10.48
CA GLY A 120 21.48 10.44 -10.23
C GLY A 120 20.56 11.64 -10.46
N LEU A 121 19.24 11.40 -10.58
CA LEU A 121 18.25 12.47 -10.71
C LEU A 121 17.85 13.02 -9.34
N PRO A 122 17.48 14.29 -9.25
CA PRO A 122 17.17 14.92 -7.96
C PRO A 122 15.81 14.52 -7.38
N GLY A 123 14.95 13.88 -8.16
CA GLY A 123 13.61 13.41 -7.78
C GLY A 123 12.80 12.95 -8.98
N ALA A 124 11.55 12.58 -8.76
CA ALA A 124 10.63 12.06 -9.78
C ALA A 124 9.51 13.07 -10.07
N LEU A 125 9.09 13.16 -11.34
CA LEU A 125 7.90 13.89 -11.77
C LEU A 125 6.73 12.91 -11.87
N SER A 126 5.55 13.30 -11.37
CA SER A 126 4.33 12.54 -11.53
C SER A 126 3.09 13.45 -11.59
N LYS A 127 2.06 13.04 -12.32
CA LYS A 127 0.72 13.66 -12.25
C LYS A 127 -0.10 13.09 -11.09
N VAL A 128 0.35 12.01 -10.46
CA VAL A 128 -0.26 11.45 -9.24
C VAL A 128 -0.10 12.44 -8.10
N GLY A 129 -1.17 12.68 -7.37
CA GLY A 129 -1.15 13.62 -6.26
C GLY A 129 -1.70 15.02 -6.56
N LEU A 130 -1.84 15.39 -7.84
CA LEU A 130 -2.43 16.68 -8.20
C LEU A 130 -3.87 16.82 -7.67
N ASP A 131 -4.17 17.96 -7.04
CA ASP A 131 -5.46 18.30 -6.44
C ASP A 131 -5.92 17.38 -5.28
N ILE A 132 -5.04 16.49 -4.74
CA ILE A 132 -5.30 15.78 -3.49
C ILE A 132 -4.42 16.32 -2.35
N PHE A 133 -4.57 15.80 -1.14
CA PHE A 133 -3.91 16.36 0.06
C PHE A 133 -2.41 16.62 -0.12
N VAL A 134 -1.66 15.72 -0.78
CA VAL A 134 -0.20 15.79 -0.94
C VAL A 134 0.26 16.97 -1.82
N ASP A 135 -0.64 17.53 -2.64
CA ASP A 135 -0.37 18.73 -3.45
C ASP A 135 -0.08 19.92 -2.52
N PRO A 136 1.09 20.60 -2.63
CA PRO A 136 1.43 21.73 -1.77
C PRO A 136 0.46 22.91 -1.88
N ARG A 137 -0.34 22.96 -2.93
CA ARG A 137 -1.45 23.95 -3.06
C ARG A 137 -2.68 23.61 -2.21
N ARG A 138 -2.69 22.42 -1.59
CA ARG A 138 -3.71 21.90 -0.67
C ARG A 138 -3.15 21.85 0.76
N GLU A 139 -2.97 20.65 1.29
CA GLU A 139 -2.47 20.42 2.65
C GLU A 139 -0.95 20.18 2.68
N GLY A 140 -0.39 19.60 1.60
CA GLY A 140 0.99 19.13 1.55
C GLY A 140 1.17 17.76 2.20
N PRO A 141 2.39 17.21 2.16
CA PRO A 141 2.68 15.83 2.60
C PRO A 141 2.78 15.66 4.12
N GLY A 142 2.85 16.74 4.90
CA GLY A 142 3.00 16.69 6.36
C GLY A 142 1.77 16.13 7.06
N ILE A 143 1.98 15.23 8.04
CA ILE A 143 0.87 14.58 8.76
C ILE A 143 0.54 15.31 10.05
N ASN A 144 1.57 15.76 10.77
CA ASN A 144 1.46 16.37 12.09
C ASN A 144 1.99 17.82 12.12
N ARG A 145 1.81 18.52 13.24
CA ARG A 145 2.07 19.96 13.32
C ARG A 145 3.53 20.36 13.14
N ILE A 146 4.46 19.45 13.42
CA ILE A 146 5.90 19.72 13.31
C ILE A 146 6.46 19.35 11.93
N SER A 147 5.67 18.71 11.07
CA SER A 147 6.05 18.30 9.70
C SER A 147 5.89 19.46 8.73
N ILE A 148 6.87 20.34 8.71
CA ILE A 148 6.85 21.62 7.96
C ILE A 148 7.80 21.66 6.75
N ASP A 149 8.48 20.52 6.42
CA ASP A 149 9.38 20.46 5.27
C ASP A 149 8.60 20.44 3.96
N ASP A 150 8.59 21.56 3.27
CA ASP A 150 7.92 21.77 1.97
C ASP A 150 8.78 21.34 0.77
N SER A 151 10.01 20.88 1.02
CA SER A 151 10.94 20.48 -0.04
C SER A 151 10.65 19.13 -0.66
N LEU A 152 9.85 18.28 0.03
CA LEU A 152 9.57 16.91 -0.39
C LEU A 152 8.65 16.83 -1.61
N VAL A 153 7.73 17.78 -1.76
CA VAL A 153 6.79 17.83 -2.88
C VAL A 153 6.68 19.27 -3.38
N LYS A 154 6.83 19.47 -4.68
CA LYS A 154 6.67 20.79 -5.32
C LYS A 154 5.75 20.67 -6.52
N HIS A 155 4.87 21.66 -6.69
CA HIS A 155 4.15 21.84 -7.94
C HIS A 155 5.09 22.44 -9.00
N VAL A 156 5.12 21.83 -10.17
CA VAL A 156 5.95 22.27 -11.30
C VAL A 156 5.17 22.17 -12.61
N GLU A 157 5.52 22.99 -13.57
CA GLU A 157 4.99 22.95 -14.93
C GLU A 157 6.11 22.57 -15.90
N VAL A 158 5.84 21.61 -16.78
CA VAL A 158 6.77 21.17 -17.83
C VAL A 158 6.00 21.13 -19.14
N ASP A 159 6.44 21.89 -20.14
CA ASP A 159 5.82 21.96 -21.46
C ASP A 159 4.30 22.29 -21.43
N GLY A 160 3.85 23.06 -20.42
CA GLY A 160 2.45 23.44 -20.24
C GLY A 160 1.61 22.43 -19.49
N ASP A 161 2.18 21.30 -19.07
CA ASP A 161 1.54 20.28 -18.24
C ASP A 161 1.93 20.45 -16.77
N GLU A 162 0.94 20.31 -15.86
CA GLU A 162 1.18 20.31 -14.42
C GLU A 162 1.69 18.95 -13.93
N PHE A 163 2.69 19.00 -13.05
CA PHE A 163 3.24 17.84 -12.34
C PHE A 163 3.49 18.17 -10.87
N LEU A 164 3.57 17.13 -10.04
CA LEU A 164 4.23 17.20 -8.75
C LEU A 164 5.63 16.60 -8.90
N TYR A 165 6.60 17.30 -8.32
CA TYR A 165 7.99 16.87 -8.22
C TYR A 165 8.20 16.31 -6.82
N TYR A 166 8.48 14.99 -6.75
CA TYR A 166 8.71 14.25 -5.52
C TYR A 166 10.20 14.09 -5.27
N LYS A 167 10.67 14.58 -4.14
CA LYS A 167 12.07 14.53 -3.74
C LYS A 167 12.20 13.81 -2.39
N LEU A 168 13.11 12.85 -2.32
CA LEU A 168 13.50 12.22 -1.07
C LEU A 168 14.84 12.77 -0.56
N PRO A 169 15.10 12.74 0.75
CA PRO A 169 16.45 12.91 1.29
C PRO A 169 17.43 11.94 0.62
N LYS A 170 18.73 12.26 0.65
CA LYS A 170 19.75 11.31 0.18
C LYS A 170 19.74 10.07 1.05
N ILE A 171 19.36 8.94 0.46
CA ILE A 171 19.32 7.66 1.17
C ILE A 171 20.76 7.16 1.32
N THR A 172 21.20 6.96 2.58
CA THR A 172 22.57 6.56 2.90
C THR A 172 22.66 5.10 3.38
N ILE A 173 21.55 4.52 3.84
CA ILE A 173 21.47 3.13 4.29
C ILE A 173 20.30 2.43 3.59
N ALA A 174 20.57 1.23 3.06
CA ALA A 174 19.54 0.28 2.67
C ALA A 174 19.48 -0.84 3.68
N MET A 175 18.29 -1.14 4.20
CA MET A 175 17.99 -2.35 4.96
C MET A 175 17.05 -3.23 4.13
N ILE A 176 17.53 -4.42 3.75
CA ILE A 176 16.85 -5.29 2.78
C ILE A 176 16.86 -6.72 3.31
N LYS A 177 15.78 -7.46 3.06
CA LYS A 177 15.69 -8.90 3.21
C LYS A 177 15.74 -9.59 1.86
N GLY A 178 16.49 -10.67 1.74
CA GLY A 178 16.56 -11.54 0.58
C GLY A 178 16.62 -13.01 1.01
N THR A 179 16.45 -13.93 0.06
CA THR A 179 16.44 -15.36 0.33
C THR A 179 17.84 -15.92 0.58
N ALA A 180 18.75 -15.71 -0.36
CA ALA A 180 20.08 -16.29 -0.30
C ALA A 180 21.17 -15.38 -0.86
N ALA A 181 22.39 -15.54 -0.33
CA ALA A 181 23.59 -14.92 -0.88
C ALA A 181 24.56 -16.01 -1.38
N ASP A 182 25.07 -15.84 -2.61
CA ASP A 182 26.10 -16.72 -3.17
C ASP A 182 27.52 -16.26 -2.77
N ARG A 183 28.55 -17.06 -3.15
CA ARG A 183 29.98 -16.75 -2.87
C ARG A 183 30.47 -15.44 -3.48
N LYS A 184 29.73 -14.81 -4.39
CA LYS A 184 30.05 -13.49 -4.96
C LYS A 184 29.26 -12.37 -4.30
N GLY A 185 28.42 -12.71 -3.30
CA GLY A 185 27.53 -11.77 -2.59
C GLY A 185 26.30 -11.37 -3.40
N ASN A 186 26.00 -12.08 -4.49
CA ASN A 186 24.76 -11.85 -5.21
C ASN A 186 23.57 -12.33 -4.38
N ILE A 187 22.51 -11.53 -4.30
CA ILE A 187 21.33 -11.83 -3.50
C ILE A 187 20.18 -12.28 -4.40
N THR A 188 19.53 -13.37 -4.01
CA THR A 188 18.30 -13.87 -4.64
C THR A 188 17.08 -13.63 -3.76
N PHE A 189 15.89 -13.68 -4.36
CA PHE A 189 14.59 -13.53 -3.71
C PHE A 189 13.69 -14.75 -3.98
N ASP A 190 14.29 -15.94 -4.15
CA ASP A 190 13.57 -17.12 -4.61
C ASP A 190 12.44 -17.58 -3.67
N ASP A 191 12.57 -17.35 -2.35
CA ASP A 191 11.56 -17.69 -1.34
C ASP A 191 10.73 -16.47 -0.88
N MET A 192 10.94 -15.31 -1.50
CA MET A 192 10.23 -14.06 -1.23
C MET A 192 9.14 -13.86 -2.27
N PHE A 193 8.06 -13.15 -1.90
CA PHE A 193 7.03 -12.82 -2.89
C PHE A 193 7.53 -11.75 -3.88
N MET A 194 8.24 -10.75 -3.39
CA MET A 194 8.65 -9.60 -4.20
C MET A 194 10.13 -9.25 -3.99
N SER A 195 10.71 -8.52 -4.92
CA SER A 195 11.96 -7.79 -4.73
C SER A 195 11.74 -6.33 -4.28
N GLY A 196 10.53 -5.81 -4.42
CA GLY A 196 10.19 -4.45 -4.06
C GLY A 196 10.99 -3.41 -4.85
N ASP A 197 11.63 -2.49 -4.13
CA ASP A 197 12.53 -1.46 -4.70
C ASP A 197 14.01 -1.88 -4.57
N ALA A 198 14.34 -3.14 -4.19
CA ALA A 198 15.66 -3.55 -3.72
C ALA A 198 16.82 -3.13 -4.63
N LEU A 199 16.73 -3.40 -5.94
CA LEU A 199 17.83 -3.04 -6.87
C LEU A 199 18.00 -1.51 -6.97
N SER A 200 16.92 -0.78 -7.20
CA SER A 200 16.93 0.68 -7.30
C SER A 200 17.42 1.31 -5.99
N LEU A 201 17.03 0.77 -4.85
CA LEU A 201 17.47 1.22 -3.53
C LEU A 201 18.98 1.02 -3.35
N CYS A 202 19.52 -0.16 -3.67
CA CYS A 202 20.95 -0.42 -3.61
C CYS A 202 21.74 0.57 -4.49
N GLN A 203 21.27 0.82 -5.71
CA GLN A 203 21.88 1.77 -6.63
C GLN A 203 21.83 3.21 -6.08
N ALA A 204 20.70 3.64 -5.54
CA ALA A 204 20.53 4.96 -4.92
C ALA A 204 21.50 5.17 -3.75
N VAL A 205 21.59 4.18 -2.86
CA VAL A 205 22.51 4.20 -1.72
C VAL A 205 23.97 4.28 -2.18
N LYS A 206 24.35 3.49 -3.18
CA LYS A 206 25.72 3.54 -3.74
C LYS A 206 26.03 4.87 -4.43
N ALA A 207 25.06 5.45 -5.15
CA ALA A 207 25.19 6.80 -5.72
C ALA A 207 25.44 7.87 -4.65
N ASN A 208 24.84 7.70 -3.46
CA ASN A 208 25.03 8.57 -2.30
C ASN A 208 26.23 8.18 -1.41
N ARG A 209 27.07 7.22 -1.83
CA ARG A 209 28.24 6.69 -1.06
C ARG A 209 27.85 6.07 0.29
N GLY A 210 26.64 5.55 0.38
CA GLY A 210 26.10 4.90 1.56
C GLY A 210 26.44 3.41 1.67
N LYS A 211 25.71 2.71 2.54
CA LYS A 211 25.91 1.31 2.88
C LYS A 211 24.66 0.48 2.62
N VAL A 212 24.83 -0.67 1.99
CA VAL A 212 23.79 -1.67 1.72
C VAL A 212 23.96 -2.84 2.67
N ILE A 213 22.99 -3.05 3.53
CA ILE A 213 22.95 -4.13 4.53
C ILE A 213 21.81 -5.07 4.13
N VAL A 214 22.13 -6.33 3.90
CA VAL A 214 21.17 -7.33 3.46
C VAL A 214 21.11 -8.47 4.47
N GLN A 215 19.93 -8.73 5.01
CA GLN A 215 19.59 -9.92 5.75
C GLN A 215 19.21 -11.01 4.78
N VAL A 216 19.75 -12.23 4.91
CA VAL A 216 19.40 -13.40 4.09
C VAL A 216 19.11 -14.62 4.98
N ASP A 217 18.28 -15.55 4.48
CA ASP A 217 17.98 -16.77 5.21
C ASP A 217 19.15 -17.77 5.16
N ARG A 218 19.97 -17.73 4.09
CA ARG A 218 21.07 -18.69 3.92
C ARG A 218 22.18 -18.19 2.99
N LEU A 219 23.37 -18.78 3.20
CA LEU A 219 24.45 -18.70 2.23
C LEU A 219 24.41 -19.93 1.34
N VAL A 220 24.76 -19.78 0.07
CA VAL A 220 24.84 -20.86 -0.91
C VAL A 220 26.19 -20.87 -1.61
N ASP A 221 26.74 -22.07 -1.77
CA ASP A 221 28.04 -22.27 -2.45
C ASP A 221 27.93 -22.21 -3.97
N THR A 222 26.75 -22.56 -4.50
CA THR A 222 26.49 -22.55 -5.93
C THR A 222 26.24 -21.13 -6.40
N PRO A 223 26.86 -20.66 -7.48
CA PRO A 223 26.56 -19.35 -8.04
C PRO A 223 25.08 -19.23 -8.41
N SER A 224 24.50 -18.11 -8.08
CA SER A 224 23.13 -17.78 -8.48
C SER A 224 22.98 -17.78 -10.00
N ARG A 225 21.83 -18.20 -10.50
CA ARG A 225 21.50 -17.98 -11.92
C ARG A 225 21.49 -16.49 -12.19
N PRO A 226 22.12 -15.99 -13.27
CA PRO A 226 22.28 -14.55 -13.48
C PRO A 226 20.97 -13.73 -13.43
N ARG A 227 19.84 -14.33 -13.83
CA ARG A 227 18.53 -13.65 -13.79
C ARG A 227 17.86 -13.70 -12.41
N ASN A 228 18.26 -14.61 -11.52
CA ASN A 228 17.73 -14.71 -10.17
C ASN A 228 18.53 -13.86 -9.17
N ALA A 229 19.74 -13.43 -9.56
CA ALA A 229 20.56 -12.51 -8.78
C ALA A 229 20.01 -11.08 -8.92
N ILE A 230 19.02 -10.75 -8.13
CA ILE A 230 18.34 -9.42 -8.18
C ILE A 230 19.30 -8.32 -7.73
N ILE A 231 20.07 -8.53 -6.65
CA ILE A 231 21.08 -7.59 -6.20
C ILE A 231 22.47 -8.15 -6.50
N PRO A 232 23.25 -7.51 -7.41
CA PRO A 232 24.63 -7.88 -7.63
C PRO A 232 25.48 -7.63 -6.39
N GLY A 233 26.37 -8.56 -6.05
CA GLY A 233 27.22 -8.47 -4.86
C GLY A 233 28.14 -7.24 -4.81
N CYS A 234 28.46 -6.63 -5.95
CA CYS A 234 29.21 -5.37 -5.98
C CYS A 234 28.45 -4.17 -5.38
N LEU A 235 27.14 -4.28 -5.18
CA LEU A 235 26.30 -3.27 -4.53
C LEU A 235 26.16 -3.52 -3.03
N VAL A 236 26.54 -4.70 -2.50
CA VAL A 236 26.34 -5.09 -1.11
C VAL A 236 27.57 -4.75 -0.27
N ASP A 237 27.37 -4.19 0.91
CA ASP A 237 28.45 -3.93 1.89
C ASP A 237 28.47 -4.98 3.01
N ALA A 238 27.30 -5.33 3.56
CA ALA A 238 27.19 -6.32 4.63
C ALA A 238 26.09 -7.35 4.33
N ILE A 239 26.36 -8.61 4.61
CA ILE A 239 25.41 -9.72 4.54
C ILE A 239 25.27 -10.29 5.94
N VAL A 240 24.04 -10.35 6.44
CA VAL A 240 23.67 -10.98 7.71
C VAL A 240 22.88 -12.23 7.40
N VAL A 241 23.31 -13.38 7.94
CA VAL A 241 22.52 -14.61 7.87
C VAL A 241 21.59 -14.64 9.06
N ALA A 242 20.31 -14.59 8.80
CA ALA A 242 19.29 -14.52 9.85
C ALA A 242 19.25 -15.77 10.71
N GLU A 243 19.05 -15.58 12.01
CA GLU A 243 18.73 -16.69 12.91
C GLU A 243 17.39 -17.34 12.48
N PRO A 244 17.19 -18.65 12.74
CA PRO A 244 16.01 -19.37 12.25
C PRO A 244 14.69 -18.72 12.64
N GLU A 245 14.61 -18.12 13.83
CA GLU A 245 13.43 -17.45 14.37
C GLU A 245 13.11 -16.16 13.62
N GLU A 246 14.12 -15.50 13.05
CA GLU A 246 14.03 -14.24 12.32
C GLU A 246 13.82 -14.43 10.79
N ARG A 247 13.75 -15.67 10.34
CA ARG A 247 13.46 -16.03 8.93
C ARG A 247 11.96 -16.00 8.63
N ASN A 248 11.15 -15.59 9.59
CA ASN A 248 9.70 -15.61 9.45
C ASN A 248 9.26 -14.73 8.28
N GLU A 249 8.64 -15.38 7.29
CA GLU A 249 7.97 -14.74 6.18
C GLU A 249 6.48 -15.07 6.24
N ALA A 250 5.66 -14.05 6.42
CA ALA A 250 4.21 -14.21 6.47
C ALA A 250 3.67 -14.93 5.21
N TYR A 251 4.29 -14.68 4.06
CA TYR A 251 3.92 -15.34 2.81
C TYR A 251 4.27 -16.83 2.81
N THR A 252 5.50 -17.22 3.18
CA THR A 252 5.91 -18.63 3.22
C THR A 252 5.21 -19.40 4.35
N ALA A 253 4.94 -18.75 5.47
CA ALA A 253 4.12 -19.33 6.54
C ALA A 253 2.70 -19.67 6.05
N LEU A 254 2.13 -18.80 5.19
CA LEU A 254 0.81 -19.02 4.60
C LEU A 254 0.82 -20.11 3.52
N THR A 255 1.82 -20.12 2.65
CA THR A 255 1.84 -20.92 1.43
C THR A 255 2.65 -22.21 1.55
N GLY A 256 3.61 -22.27 2.50
CA GLY A 256 4.54 -23.35 2.72
C GLY A 256 5.69 -23.44 1.70
N SER A 257 5.59 -22.77 0.56
CA SER A 257 6.63 -22.67 -0.47
C SER A 257 6.21 -21.68 -1.55
N PHE A 258 7.15 -20.96 -2.11
CA PHE A 258 6.92 -20.09 -3.28
C PHE A 258 6.80 -20.90 -4.58
N GLU A 259 7.57 -21.98 -4.70
CA GLU A 259 7.51 -22.87 -5.86
C GLU A 259 6.29 -23.79 -5.76
N ILE A 260 5.21 -23.41 -6.42
CA ILE A 260 4.07 -24.28 -6.63
C ILE A 260 4.30 -24.96 -8.00
N PRO A 261 4.49 -26.27 -8.03
CA PRO A 261 4.46 -26.97 -9.30
C PRO A 261 3.12 -26.70 -9.99
N TYR A 262 3.14 -26.32 -11.25
CA TYR A 262 1.95 -26.09 -12.08
C TYR A 262 0.90 -27.23 -11.95
N LYS A 263 1.35 -28.43 -11.62
CA LYS A 263 0.50 -29.60 -11.33
C LYS A 263 -0.37 -29.49 -10.09
N GLU A 264 -0.06 -28.57 -9.16
CA GLU A 264 -0.80 -28.37 -7.90
C GLU A 264 -1.77 -27.17 -7.94
N TRP A 265 -1.97 -26.56 -9.08
CA TRP A 265 -2.92 -25.46 -9.26
C TRP A 265 -4.32 -25.76 -8.68
N HIS A 266 -4.78 -27.02 -8.75
CA HIS A 266 -6.05 -27.42 -8.17
C HIS A 266 -6.06 -27.30 -6.63
N THR A 267 -4.97 -27.63 -5.98
CA THR A 267 -4.81 -27.52 -4.51
C THR A 267 -4.85 -26.06 -4.06
N TRP A 268 -4.30 -25.15 -4.88
CA TRP A 268 -4.35 -23.73 -4.65
C TRP A 268 -5.76 -23.16 -4.82
N ASN A 269 -6.50 -23.65 -5.78
CA ASN A 269 -7.91 -23.29 -5.93
C ASN A 269 -8.74 -23.63 -4.69
N GLU A 270 -8.46 -24.73 -4.00
CA GLU A 270 -9.10 -25.06 -2.72
C GLU A 270 -8.67 -24.10 -1.59
N LYS A 271 -7.38 -23.81 -1.48
CA LYS A 271 -6.83 -22.84 -0.50
C LYS A 271 -7.38 -21.42 -0.73
N ILE A 272 -7.40 -20.96 -1.98
CA ILE A 272 -8.01 -19.69 -2.39
C ILE A 272 -9.51 -19.67 -2.04
N ASN A 273 -10.22 -20.79 -2.25
CA ASN A 273 -11.62 -20.93 -1.85
C ASN A 273 -11.80 -20.73 -0.34
N ASP A 274 -10.96 -21.39 0.44
CA ASP A 274 -11.01 -21.36 1.90
C ASP A 274 -10.72 -19.94 2.44
N LEU A 275 -9.69 -19.27 1.92
CA LEU A 275 -9.33 -17.90 2.26
C LEU A 275 -10.43 -16.91 1.87
N SER A 276 -10.95 -17.01 0.64
CA SER A 276 -12.02 -16.14 0.17
C SER A 276 -13.34 -16.34 0.92
N GLN A 277 -13.59 -17.55 1.45
CA GLN A 277 -14.78 -17.83 2.25
C GLN A 277 -14.67 -17.35 3.71
N LYS A 278 -13.45 -17.30 4.27
CA LYS A 278 -13.19 -16.78 5.62
C LYS A 278 -13.32 -15.25 5.70
N GLN A 279 -13.06 -14.55 4.59
CA GLN A 279 -13.15 -13.11 4.52
C GLN A 279 -14.58 -12.62 4.79
N ARG A 280 -14.78 -11.89 5.91
CA ARG A 280 -16.00 -11.13 6.26
C ARG A 280 -17.34 -11.80 5.97
N LYS A 281 -17.43 -13.15 6.09
CA LYS A 281 -18.64 -13.95 5.77
C LYS A 281 -19.90 -13.42 6.43
N ASN A 282 -19.79 -12.88 7.63
CA ASN A 282 -20.93 -12.40 8.44
C ASN A 282 -21.20 -10.89 8.30
N ASN A 283 -20.47 -10.16 7.44
CA ASN A 283 -20.70 -8.74 7.22
C ASN A 283 -21.70 -8.53 6.09
N VAL A 284 -22.98 -8.39 6.43
CA VAL A 284 -24.07 -8.26 5.44
C VAL A 284 -23.89 -7.02 4.55
N PRO A 285 -23.63 -5.80 5.07
CA PRO A 285 -23.37 -4.63 4.22
C PRO A 285 -22.26 -4.88 3.21
N ALA A 286 -21.11 -5.41 3.64
CA ALA A 286 -19.98 -5.69 2.75
C ALA A 286 -20.34 -6.71 1.65
N ASN A 287 -21.16 -7.73 1.97
CA ASN A 287 -21.63 -8.69 0.98
C ASN A 287 -22.54 -8.05 -0.08
N ILE A 288 -23.45 -7.15 0.32
CA ILE A 288 -24.33 -6.43 -0.61
C ILE A 288 -23.47 -5.56 -1.56
N ILE A 289 -22.55 -4.78 -1.00
CA ILE A 289 -21.67 -3.87 -1.74
C ILE A 289 -20.81 -4.67 -2.72
N GLY A 290 -20.10 -5.71 -2.25
CA GLY A 290 -19.21 -6.51 -3.11
C GLY A 290 -19.96 -7.23 -4.23
N LYS A 291 -21.18 -7.76 -3.94
CA LYS A 291 -22.03 -8.38 -4.95
C LYS A 291 -22.45 -7.39 -6.04
N ARG A 292 -22.78 -6.15 -5.65
CA ARG A 292 -23.17 -5.12 -6.62
C ARG A 292 -21.94 -4.62 -7.41
N ALA A 293 -20.84 -4.34 -6.72
CA ALA A 293 -19.61 -3.84 -7.34
C ALA A 293 -19.03 -4.84 -8.36
N ALA A 294 -19.05 -6.15 -8.06
CA ALA A 294 -18.58 -7.20 -8.97
C ALA A 294 -19.29 -7.23 -10.33
N LYS A 295 -20.49 -6.62 -10.46
CA LYS A 295 -21.19 -6.51 -11.75
C LYS A 295 -20.52 -5.53 -12.73
N GLU A 296 -19.60 -4.70 -12.26
CA GLU A 296 -18.87 -3.77 -13.12
C GLU A 296 -17.67 -4.43 -13.84
N LEU A 297 -17.25 -5.63 -13.39
CA LEU A 297 -16.19 -6.42 -14.03
C LEU A 297 -16.58 -6.89 -15.43
N ARG A 298 -15.60 -6.86 -16.33
CA ARG A 298 -15.68 -7.37 -17.70
C ARG A 298 -14.61 -8.41 -17.94
N VAL A 299 -14.80 -9.24 -18.94
CA VAL A 299 -13.78 -10.19 -19.43
C VAL A 299 -12.55 -9.39 -19.87
N ASP A 300 -11.38 -9.92 -19.58
CA ASP A 300 -10.04 -9.36 -19.86
C ASP A 300 -9.66 -8.08 -19.08
N ASP A 301 -10.51 -7.61 -18.13
CA ASP A 301 -10.14 -6.47 -17.30
C ASP A 301 -8.84 -6.74 -16.49
N ILE A 302 -7.97 -5.76 -16.46
CA ILE A 302 -6.83 -5.66 -15.52
C ILE A 302 -7.31 -4.89 -14.30
N VAL A 303 -7.28 -5.55 -13.14
CA VAL A 303 -8.04 -5.13 -11.94
C VAL A 303 -7.14 -4.96 -10.74
N ASN A 304 -7.34 -3.87 -9.98
CA ASN A 304 -6.84 -3.77 -8.61
C ASN A 304 -8.02 -3.76 -7.62
N ILE A 305 -7.88 -4.51 -6.53
CA ILE A 305 -8.89 -4.61 -5.47
C ILE A 305 -8.25 -4.22 -4.14
N GLY A 306 -8.70 -3.10 -3.58
CA GLY A 306 -8.30 -2.62 -2.27
C GLY A 306 -8.78 -3.53 -1.13
N ILE A 307 -8.16 -3.36 0.03
CA ILE A 307 -8.48 -4.09 1.27
C ILE A 307 -9.84 -3.68 1.85
N GLY A 308 -10.38 -4.56 2.66
CA GLY A 308 -11.59 -4.28 3.41
C GLY A 308 -12.87 -4.67 2.69
N ILE A 309 -13.81 -3.74 2.51
CA ILE A 309 -15.07 -4.00 1.81
C ILE A 309 -14.83 -4.39 0.34
N PRO A 310 -13.89 -3.76 -0.39
CA PRO A 310 -13.59 -4.14 -1.78
C PRO A 310 -13.21 -5.61 -1.97
N GLU A 311 -12.56 -6.26 -0.98
CA GLU A 311 -12.19 -7.69 -1.08
C GLU A 311 -13.38 -8.60 -1.40
N MET A 312 -14.60 -8.17 -1.05
CA MET A 312 -15.81 -8.93 -1.37
C MET A 312 -16.08 -9.03 -2.87
N VAL A 313 -15.51 -8.13 -3.68
CA VAL A 313 -15.61 -8.18 -5.16
C VAL A 313 -14.98 -9.47 -5.67
N SER A 314 -13.77 -9.84 -5.22
CA SER A 314 -13.08 -11.07 -5.63
C SER A 314 -13.89 -12.32 -5.30
N ARG A 315 -14.56 -12.34 -4.12
CA ARG A 315 -15.45 -13.43 -3.72
C ARG A 315 -16.63 -13.60 -4.68
N TYR A 316 -17.26 -12.51 -5.11
CA TYR A 316 -18.40 -12.56 -6.01
C TYR A 316 -17.97 -12.80 -7.47
N ALA A 317 -16.83 -12.26 -7.89
CA ALA A 317 -16.20 -12.58 -9.17
C ALA A 317 -15.95 -14.09 -9.30
N ARG A 318 -15.44 -14.72 -8.21
CA ARG A 318 -15.26 -16.17 -8.18
C ARG A 318 -16.58 -16.94 -8.31
N LYS A 319 -17.60 -16.56 -7.54
CA LYS A 319 -18.92 -17.22 -7.59
C LYS A 319 -19.59 -17.17 -8.97
N SER A 320 -19.30 -16.13 -9.75
CA SER A 320 -19.84 -15.95 -11.11
C SER A 320 -18.92 -16.53 -12.20
N GLY A 321 -17.74 -17.09 -11.86
CA GLY A 321 -16.74 -17.54 -12.83
C GLY A 321 -15.96 -16.41 -13.50
N MET A 322 -16.17 -15.15 -13.09
CA MET A 322 -15.48 -13.98 -13.64
C MET A 322 -14.02 -13.91 -13.21
N LEU A 323 -13.67 -14.48 -12.04
CA LEU A 323 -12.31 -14.39 -11.51
C LEU A 323 -11.25 -14.98 -12.46
N ASP A 324 -11.58 -16.05 -13.16
CA ASP A 324 -10.69 -16.71 -14.12
C ASP A 324 -10.62 -15.98 -15.49
N MET A 325 -11.44 -14.93 -15.66
CA MET A 325 -11.55 -14.15 -16.89
C MET A 325 -10.96 -12.73 -16.76
N ILE A 326 -10.38 -12.41 -15.63
CA ILE A 326 -9.77 -11.10 -15.34
C ILE A 326 -8.32 -11.30 -14.85
N THR A 327 -7.54 -10.23 -14.90
CA THR A 327 -6.17 -10.22 -14.37
C THR A 327 -6.11 -9.36 -13.11
N LEU A 328 -5.97 -9.99 -11.94
CA LEU A 328 -5.76 -9.26 -10.68
C LEU A 328 -4.33 -8.76 -10.55
N THR A 329 -4.14 -7.63 -9.92
CA THR A 329 -2.83 -7.02 -9.65
C THR A 329 -2.74 -6.53 -8.22
N VAL A 330 -1.52 -6.45 -7.67
CA VAL A 330 -1.21 -5.81 -6.39
C VAL A 330 -0.03 -4.86 -6.53
N GLU A 331 0.02 -3.86 -5.67
CA GLU A 331 1.02 -2.77 -5.74
C GLU A 331 2.47 -3.25 -5.55
N SER A 332 2.66 -4.33 -4.83
CA SER A 332 3.97 -4.95 -4.58
C SER A 332 4.64 -5.56 -5.83
N GLY A 333 3.90 -5.63 -6.96
CA GLY A 333 4.40 -6.11 -8.25
C GLY A 333 3.72 -7.36 -8.79
N GLY A 334 2.82 -8.00 -8.02
CA GLY A 334 2.17 -9.24 -8.44
C GLY A 334 1.08 -9.04 -9.48
N ILE A 335 1.05 -9.92 -10.49
CA ILE A 335 0.07 -9.94 -11.58
C ILE A 335 -0.44 -11.36 -11.81
N GLY A 336 -1.75 -11.52 -12.01
CA GLY A 336 -2.39 -12.76 -12.47
C GLY A 336 -2.59 -13.83 -11.40
N GLY A 337 -2.45 -13.48 -10.11
CA GLY A 337 -2.73 -14.36 -8.98
C GLY A 337 -3.93 -13.90 -8.17
N PHE A 338 -4.09 -14.45 -6.96
CA PHE A 338 -5.12 -14.08 -6.00
C PHE A 338 -4.49 -13.30 -4.83
N PRO A 339 -4.88 -12.02 -4.59
CA PRO A 339 -4.33 -11.20 -3.53
C PRO A 339 -4.59 -11.79 -2.14
N VAL A 340 -3.60 -11.72 -1.27
CA VAL A 340 -3.68 -12.18 0.11
C VAL A 340 -3.93 -11.00 1.05
N SER A 341 -4.72 -11.22 2.09
CA SER A 341 -5.00 -10.26 3.15
C SER A 341 -4.36 -10.68 4.48
N GLY A 342 -4.40 -9.82 5.50
CA GLY A 342 -3.80 -10.07 6.81
C GLY A 342 -2.29 -9.82 6.81
N GLU A 343 -1.51 -10.65 7.51
CA GLU A 343 -0.06 -10.47 7.68
C GLU A 343 0.71 -10.54 6.36
N ALA A 344 0.27 -11.38 5.42
CA ALA A 344 0.83 -11.49 4.08
C ALA A 344 0.21 -10.51 3.06
N PHE A 345 -0.42 -9.43 3.54
CA PHE A 345 -0.96 -8.39 2.65
C PHE A 345 0.14 -7.81 1.75
N GLY A 346 -0.18 -7.72 0.47
CA GLY A 346 0.77 -7.35 -0.59
C GLY A 346 1.26 -8.54 -1.41
N ALA A 347 1.14 -9.77 -0.92
CA ALA A 347 1.44 -10.97 -1.70
C ALA A 347 0.23 -11.45 -2.51
N MET A 348 0.51 -12.34 -3.46
CA MET A 348 -0.50 -13.08 -4.24
C MET A 348 -0.21 -14.56 -4.24
N ILE A 349 -1.26 -15.38 -4.19
CA ILE A 349 -1.15 -16.81 -4.44
C ILE A 349 -1.27 -17.06 -5.94
N GLY A 350 -0.34 -17.83 -6.51
CA GLY A 350 -0.36 -18.22 -7.92
C GLY A 350 -0.16 -17.06 -8.89
N ALA A 351 0.64 -16.05 -8.53
CA ALA A 351 0.99 -14.96 -9.42
C ALA A 351 1.62 -15.50 -10.73
N ALA A 352 1.18 -14.98 -11.86
CA ALA A 352 1.77 -15.33 -13.16
C ALA A 352 3.12 -14.63 -13.38
N SER A 353 3.27 -13.44 -12.81
CA SER A 353 4.53 -12.69 -12.79
C SER A 353 4.59 -11.74 -11.60
N VAL A 354 5.82 -11.36 -11.23
CA VAL A 354 6.08 -10.34 -10.20
C VAL A 354 7.10 -9.36 -10.75
N TYR A 355 6.79 -8.07 -10.70
CA TYR A 355 7.66 -6.98 -11.11
C TYR A 355 8.25 -6.24 -9.91
N ASP A 356 9.26 -5.41 -10.14
CA ASP A 356 9.67 -4.38 -9.17
C ASP A 356 8.53 -3.40 -8.93
N MET A 357 8.42 -2.86 -7.71
CA MET A 357 7.36 -1.91 -7.37
C MET A 357 7.33 -0.70 -8.30
N ALA A 358 8.47 -0.10 -8.60
CA ALA A 358 8.52 1.06 -9.50
C ALA A 358 7.95 0.74 -10.89
N ASN A 359 8.20 -0.46 -11.44
CA ASN A 359 7.64 -0.88 -12.74
C ASN A 359 6.13 -1.17 -12.63
N GLN A 360 5.69 -1.70 -11.51
CA GLN A 360 4.25 -1.91 -11.26
C GLN A 360 3.51 -0.58 -11.21
N PHE A 361 4.09 0.43 -10.58
CA PHE A 361 3.50 1.77 -10.54
C PHE A 361 3.60 2.52 -11.88
N ASP A 362 4.60 2.24 -12.71
CA ASP A 362 4.59 2.73 -14.10
C ASP A 362 3.34 2.24 -14.86
N LEU A 363 2.96 0.97 -14.67
CA LEU A 363 1.72 0.42 -15.23
C LEU A 363 0.48 1.17 -14.73
N TYR A 364 0.38 1.42 -13.42
CA TYR A 364 -0.78 2.10 -12.84
C TYR A 364 -0.86 3.58 -13.23
N ASP A 365 0.23 4.31 -13.11
CA ASP A 365 0.31 5.75 -13.36
C ASP A 365 0.06 6.08 -14.84
N ASN A 366 0.32 5.14 -15.74
CA ASN A 366 0.05 5.26 -17.18
C ASN A 366 -1.38 4.82 -17.58
N GLY A 367 -2.20 4.37 -16.62
CA GLY A 367 -3.57 3.95 -16.89
C GLY A 367 -3.70 2.50 -17.40
N GLY A 368 -2.78 1.62 -17.02
CA GLY A 368 -2.79 0.21 -17.40
C GLY A 368 -3.77 -0.66 -16.62
N LEU A 369 -4.55 -0.10 -15.70
CA LEU A 369 -5.71 -0.75 -15.10
C LEU A 369 -6.98 -0.38 -15.87
N ASP A 370 -7.90 -1.34 -16.04
CA ASP A 370 -9.23 -1.09 -16.62
C ASP A 370 -10.22 -0.65 -15.54
N ILE A 371 -10.14 -1.27 -14.38
CA ILE A 371 -11.03 -1.00 -13.26
C ILE A 371 -10.31 -1.21 -11.92
N CYS A 372 -10.64 -0.37 -10.93
CA CYS A 372 -10.22 -0.58 -9.55
C CYS A 372 -11.41 -0.47 -8.57
N PHE A 373 -11.32 -1.23 -7.48
CA PHE A 373 -12.29 -1.23 -6.40
C PHE A 373 -11.62 -0.78 -5.11
N MET A 374 -12.03 0.38 -4.58
CA MET A 374 -11.36 1.02 -3.46
C MET A 374 -12.31 1.28 -2.30
N GLY A 375 -11.76 1.29 -1.07
CA GLY A 375 -12.50 1.75 0.10
C GLY A 375 -12.56 3.27 0.17
N GLY A 376 -13.51 3.80 0.98
CA GLY A 376 -13.60 5.22 1.30
C GLY A 376 -14.03 5.41 2.75
N LEU A 377 -13.46 6.39 3.42
CA LEU A 377 -13.88 6.83 4.76
C LEU A 377 -14.99 7.87 4.68
N GLU A 378 -14.83 8.85 3.78
CA GLU A 378 -15.77 9.93 3.53
C GLU A 378 -15.90 10.17 2.02
N ALA A 379 -17.09 10.61 1.59
CA ALA A 379 -17.37 11.12 0.25
C ALA A 379 -18.11 12.46 0.37
N ASP A 380 -17.75 13.49 -0.42
CA ASP A 380 -18.43 14.76 -0.35
C ASP A 380 -19.39 15.01 -1.53
N ARG A 381 -20.08 16.15 -1.48
CA ARG A 381 -21.03 16.58 -2.50
C ARG A 381 -20.46 16.67 -3.91
N TYR A 382 -19.15 16.92 -4.03
CA TYR A 382 -18.44 17.00 -5.31
C TYR A 382 -18.03 15.62 -5.82
N GLY A 383 -18.02 14.59 -4.95
CA GLY A 383 -17.56 13.25 -5.21
C GLY A 383 -16.09 13.03 -4.85
N ASN A 384 -15.45 13.96 -4.13
CA ASN A 384 -14.12 13.68 -3.57
C ASN A 384 -14.20 12.56 -2.53
N ILE A 385 -13.12 11.81 -2.37
CA ILE A 385 -12.99 10.77 -1.35
C ILE A 385 -11.84 11.08 -0.40
N ASN A 386 -12.08 10.87 0.88
CA ASN A 386 -11.05 10.67 1.88
C ASN A 386 -10.93 9.18 2.18
N ALA A 387 -9.72 8.63 2.08
CA ALA A 387 -9.45 7.21 2.33
C ALA A 387 -8.25 6.97 3.27
N HIS A 388 -7.46 8.01 3.60
CA HIS A 388 -6.19 7.84 4.30
C HIS A 388 -6.18 8.34 5.74
N ARG A 389 -7.12 9.22 6.12
CA ARG A 389 -7.14 9.88 7.42
C ARG A 389 -8.57 9.98 7.97
N GLY A 390 -8.81 9.45 9.17
CA GLY A 390 -10.07 9.58 9.90
C GLY A 390 -9.86 10.31 11.23
N THR A 391 -10.93 10.60 11.96
CA THR A 391 -10.85 11.20 13.29
C THR A 391 -10.10 10.30 14.25
N GLY A 392 -8.89 10.71 14.66
CA GLY A 392 -8.02 9.95 15.54
C GLY A 392 -7.44 8.64 14.94
N ALA A 393 -7.60 8.45 13.63
CA ALA A 393 -7.07 7.31 12.90
C ALA A 393 -6.35 7.76 11.62
N PHE A 394 -5.19 7.16 11.37
CA PHE A 394 -4.36 7.46 10.22
C PHE A 394 -3.78 6.17 9.66
N ALA A 395 -4.00 5.91 8.38
CA ALA A 395 -3.45 4.74 7.71
C ALA A 395 -2.39 5.10 6.65
N GLY A 396 -2.45 6.32 6.14
CA GLY A 396 -1.67 6.76 4.99
C GLY A 396 -2.32 6.37 3.66
N ILE A 397 -1.86 7.04 2.60
CA ILE A 397 -2.46 6.92 1.26
C ILE A 397 -2.08 5.61 0.55
N GLY A 398 -0.92 5.02 0.87
CA GLY A 398 -0.44 3.82 0.20
C GLY A 398 -0.39 3.98 -1.33
N GLY A 399 -0.80 2.95 -2.04
CA GLY A 399 -0.94 2.94 -3.49
C GLY A 399 -2.25 3.54 -4.01
N PHE A 400 -3.18 3.91 -3.13
CA PHE A 400 -4.53 4.38 -3.49
C PHE A 400 -4.49 5.53 -4.52
N ALA A 401 -3.62 6.54 -4.31
CA ALA A 401 -3.52 7.67 -5.21
C ALA A 401 -3.03 7.28 -6.62
N ASN A 402 -2.03 6.39 -6.70
CA ASN A 402 -1.52 5.86 -7.96
C ASN A 402 -2.59 5.05 -8.70
N ILE A 403 -3.22 4.11 -7.99
CA ILE A 403 -4.25 3.22 -8.56
C ILE A 403 -5.42 4.02 -9.12
N THR A 404 -5.90 5.05 -8.39
CA THR A 404 -7.10 5.79 -8.80
C THR A 404 -6.83 6.91 -9.81
N ALA A 405 -5.57 7.37 -9.95
CA ALA A 405 -5.24 8.56 -10.73
C ALA A 405 -5.64 8.47 -12.22
N LYS A 406 -5.44 7.31 -12.84
CA LYS A 406 -5.64 7.12 -14.29
C LYS A 406 -6.53 5.93 -14.65
N THR A 407 -6.97 5.12 -13.69
CA THR A 407 -7.85 3.98 -13.97
C THR A 407 -9.18 4.44 -14.56
N PRO A 408 -9.58 3.97 -15.75
CA PRO A 408 -10.78 4.43 -16.44
C PRO A 408 -12.08 4.24 -15.65
N THR A 409 -12.19 3.14 -14.89
CA THR A 409 -13.34 2.88 -14.03
C THR A 409 -12.91 2.73 -12.59
N VAL A 410 -13.39 3.62 -11.72
CA VAL A 410 -13.12 3.61 -10.27
C VAL A 410 -14.42 3.31 -9.53
N VAL A 411 -14.42 2.28 -8.68
CA VAL A 411 -15.59 1.88 -7.90
C VAL A 411 -15.24 1.98 -6.41
N PHE A 412 -15.81 2.96 -5.74
CA PHE A 412 -15.71 3.07 -4.29
C PHE A 412 -16.72 2.18 -3.61
N CYS A 413 -16.23 1.25 -2.78
CA CYS A 413 -17.00 0.29 -2.00
C CYS A 413 -17.01 0.73 -0.53
N MET A 414 -18.10 1.33 -0.08
CA MET A 414 -18.20 1.91 1.27
C MET A 414 -19.61 1.80 1.79
N THR A 415 -19.79 1.66 3.11
CA THR A 415 -21.12 1.75 3.72
C THR A 415 -21.63 3.18 3.67
N PHE A 416 -22.92 3.37 3.66
CA PHE A 416 -23.53 4.71 3.69
C PHE A 416 -23.24 5.42 5.02
N ASN A 417 -23.33 4.67 6.12
CA ASN A 417 -22.93 5.10 7.46
C ASN A 417 -22.03 4.03 8.08
N ALA A 418 -21.22 4.40 9.07
CA ALA A 418 -20.35 3.49 9.79
C ALA A 418 -20.72 3.39 11.28
N LYS A 419 -20.16 2.40 11.98
CA LYS A 419 -20.30 2.17 13.42
C LYS A 419 -21.73 1.90 13.85
N GLY A 420 -22.05 0.61 14.04
CA GLY A 420 -23.36 0.17 14.52
C GLY A 420 -24.45 0.07 13.44
N LEU A 421 -24.12 0.14 12.15
CA LEU A 421 -25.06 -0.12 11.06
C LEU A 421 -25.51 -1.58 11.07
N GLU A 422 -26.84 -1.81 11.13
CA GLU A 422 -27.46 -3.14 11.10
C GLU A 422 -28.38 -3.26 9.88
N VAL A 423 -28.03 -4.19 8.98
CA VAL A 423 -28.72 -4.40 7.71
C VAL A 423 -28.91 -5.90 7.51
N THR A 424 -30.07 -6.29 6.99
CA THR A 424 -30.32 -7.65 6.47
C THR A 424 -30.67 -7.59 4.99
N GLN A 425 -30.45 -8.70 4.30
CA GLN A 425 -30.91 -8.88 2.92
C GLN A 425 -31.56 -10.26 2.77
N GLU A 426 -32.83 -10.27 2.47
CA GLU A 426 -33.60 -11.48 2.20
C GLU A 426 -34.22 -11.44 0.82
N LYS A 427 -33.98 -12.49 0.01
CA LYS A 427 -34.46 -12.59 -1.40
C LYS A 427 -34.19 -11.32 -2.24
N GLY A 428 -33.08 -10.62 -1.95
CA GLY A 428 -32.68 -9.40 -2.67
C GLY A 428 -33.28 -8.11 -2.09
N VAL A 429 -34.18 -8.18 -1.12
CA VAL A 429 -34.75 -7.02 -0.43
C VAL A 429 -33.86 -6.64 0.75
N VAL A 430 -33.42 -5.38 0.79
CA VAL A 430 -32.59 -4.81 1.86
C VAL A 430 -33.48 -4.21 2.93
N THR A 431 -33.19 -4.49 4.20
CA THR A 431 -33.87 -3.88 5.34
C THR A 431 -32.81 -3.25 6.25
N ILE A 432 -32.94 -1.96 6.53
CA ILE A 432 -32.09 -1.21 7.44
C ILE A 432 -32.79 -1.22 8.80
N HIS A 433 -32.23 -1.94 9.78
CA HIS A 433 -32.76 -2.03 11.13
C HIS A 433 -32.25 -0.94 12.04
N LYS A 434 -30.98 -0.55 11.83
CA LYS A 434 -30.31 0.50 12.61
C LYS A 434 -29.31 1.23 11.73
N GLU A 435 -29.34 2.55 11.80
CA GLU A 435 -28.36 3.41 11.12
C GLU A 435 -27.02 3.42 11.87
N GLY A 436 -25.94 3.57 11.11
CA GLY A 436 -24.63 3.81 11.69
C GLY A 436 -24.52 5.21 12.30
N GLU A 437 -23.70 5.33 13.33
CA GLU A 437 -23.51 6.58 14.08
C GLU A 437 -22.66 7.62 13.31
N ILE A 438 -21.82 7.17 12.37
CA ILE A 438 -20.87 8.02 11.65
C ILE A 438 -21.29 8.12 10.19
N PRO A 439 -21.78 9.30 9.74
CA PRO A 439 -22.05 9.55 8.33
C PRO A 439 -20.76 9.44 7.51
N LYS A 440 -20.84 8.83 6.34
CA LYS A 440 -19.72 8.78 5.39
C LYS A 440 -19.91 9.73 4.21
N PHE A 441 -21.12 10.17 3.96
CA PHE A 441 -21.40 11.26 3.02
C PHE A 441 -21.44 12.56 3.81
N VAL A 442 -20.56 13.51 3.47
CA VAL A 442 -20.31 14.76 4.19
C VAL A 442 -20.33 15.95 3.24
N GLU A 443 -20.56 17.18 3.74
CA GLU A 443 -20.53 18.40 2.90
C GLU A 443 -19.19 18.57 2.19
N ASN A 444 -18.08 18.40 2.92
CA ASN A 444 -16.72 18.39 2.41
C ASN A 444 -15.94 17.31 3.15
N VAL A 445 -15.15 16.53 2.42
CA VAL A 445 -14.25 15.56 3.06
C VAL A 445 -13.21 16.27 3.91
N SER A 446 -12.81 15.65 5.00
CA SER A 446 -11.81 16.20 5.92
C SER A 446 -10.41 16.35 5.30
N SER A 447 -10.11 15.52 4.29
CA SER A 447 -8.89 15.57 3.49
C SER A 447 -9.13 14.84 2.15
N ILE A 448 -8.56 15.31 1.05
CA ILE A 448 -8.81 14.74 -0.27
C ILE A 448 -7.77 13.68 -0.59
N SER A 449 -8.21 12.41 -0.69
CA SER A 449 -7.41 11.29 -1.21
C SER A 449 -7.62 11.05 -2.71
N PHE A 450 -8.84 11.36 -3.20
CA PHE A 450 -9.23 11.27 -4.60
C PHE A 450 -9.96 12.53 -5.00
N SER A 451 -9.51 13.17 -6.09
CA SER A 451 -10.09 14.40 -6.60
C SER A 451 -11.14 14.13 -7.68
N ALA A 452 -12.39 14.41 -7.38
CA ALA A 452 -13.50 14.32 -8.34
C ALA A 452 -13.28 15.23 -9.56
N LYS A 453 -12.72 16.43 -9.35
CA LYS A 453 -12.37 17.37 -10.41
C LYS A 453 -11.44 16.70 -11.43
N ARG A 454 -10.32 16.09 -10.97
CA ARG A 454 -9.37 15.41 -11.85
C ARG A 454 -9.98 14.19 -12.54
N ALA A 455 -10.85 13.46 -11.83
CA ALA A 455 -11.55 12.32 -12.43
C ALA A 455 -12.47 12.76 -13.59
N ILE A 456 -13.18 13.86 -13.44
CA ILE A 456 -14.01 14.44 -14.51
C ILE A 456 -13.13 14.91 -15.68
N GLU A 457 -12.04 15.62 -15.42
CA GLU A 457 -11.09 16.07 -16.44
C GLU A 457 -10.47 14.92 -17.21
N ASN A 458 -10.17 13.80 -16.52
CA ASN A 458 -9.64 12.58 -17.11
C ASN A 458 -10.72 11.71 -17.80
N GLY A 459 -12.01 12.06 -17.72
CA GLY A 459 -13.11 11.27 -18.29
C GLY A 459 -13.35 9.92 -17.59
N GLN A 460 -12.96 9.78 -16.33
CA GLN A 460 -13.12 8.54 -15.56
C GLN A 460 -14.59 8.27 -15.22
N LYS A 461 -15.02 7.02 -15.31
CA LYS A 461 -16.28 6.54 -14.76
C LYS A 461 -16.09 6.25 -13.28
N VAL A 462 -16.76 6.98 -12.40
CA VAL A 462 -16.64 6.80 -10.95
C VAL A 462 -17.99 6.41 -10.36
N LEU A 463 -18.01 5.32 -9.60
CA LEU A 463 -19.19 4.81 -8.89
C LEU A 463 -18.92 4.78 -7.38
N TYR A 464 -19.96 5.05 -6.60
CA TYR A 464 -19.96 4.95 -5.15
C TYR A 464 -21.04 3.92 -4.78
N VAL A 465 -20.60 2.71 -4.46
CA VAL A 465 -21.46 1.56 -4.18
C VAL A 465 -21.60 1.40 -2.67
N THR A 466 -22.83 1.53 -2.18
CA THR A 466 -23.17 1.34 -0.77
C THR A 466 -24.03 0.09 -0.57
N GLU A 467 -24.43 -0.19 0.66
CA GLU A 467 -25.34 -1.30 0.97
C GLU A 467 -26.81 -0.99 0.64
N ARG A 468 -27.14 0.25 0.23
CA ARG A 468 -28.52 0.69 -0.04
C ARG A 468 -28.74 1.32 -1.42
N CYS A 469 -27.69 1.90 -2.02
CA CYS A 469 -27.80 2.60 -3.29
C CYS A 469 -26.45 2.69 -4.01
N VAL A 470 -26.48 3.16 -5.24
CA VAL A 470 -25.28 3.51 -6.03
C VAL A 470 -25.38 4.94 -6.51
N PHE A 471 -24.32 5.73 -6.29
CA PHE A 471 -24.12 7.01 -6.93
C PHE A 471 -23.09 6.92 -8.06
N ARG A 472 -23.18 7.83 -9.01
CA ARG A 472 -22.21 8.05 -10.07
C ARG A 472 -21.72 9.49 -10.04
N LEU A 473 -20.43 9.69 -10.27
CA LEU A 473 -19.85 11.02 -10.45
C LEU A 473 -20.33 11.64 -11.77
N THR A 474 -20.73 12.90 -11.70
CA THR A 474 -21.08 13.75 -12.85
C THR A 474 -20.37 15.10 -12.71
N PRO A 475 -20.31 15.94 -13.76
CA PRO A 475 -19.77 17.29 -13.64
C PRO A 475 -20.50 18.18 -12.60
N LYS A 476 -21.69 17.79 -12.16
CA LYS A 476 -22.49 18.50 -11.15
C LYS A 476 -22.36 17.92 -9.73
N GLY A 477 -21.54 16.91 -9.55
CA GLY A 477 -21.40 16.15 -8.30
C GLY A 477 -22.01 14.74 -8.40
N LEU A 478 -22.55 14.26 -7.29
CA LEU A 478 -23.10 12.90 -7.21
C LEU A 478 -24.51 12.82 -7.82
N LYS A 479 -24.72 11.79 -8.65
CA LYS A 479 -26.03 11.40 -9.18
C LYS A 479 -26.43 10.05 -8.60
N LEU A 480 -27.63 9.94 -8.01
CA LEU A 480 -28.25 8.68 -7.60
C LEU A 480 -28.68 7.91 -8.83
N ILE A 481 -28.14 6.71 -9.06
CA ILE A 481 -28.43 5.92 -10.27
C ILE A 481 -29.11 4.58 -9.99
N GLU A 482 -29.08 4.12 -8.74
CA GLU A 482 -29.68 2.86 -8.34
C GLU A 482 -30.11 2.91 -6.88
N VAL A 483 -31.32 2.46 -6.57
CA VAL A 483 -31.84 2.26 -5.20
C VAL A 483 -32.19 0.77 -5.06
N TYR A 484 -31.75 0.13 -3.99
CA TYR A 484 -31.99 -1.31 -3.84
C TYR A 484 -33.41 -1.60 -3.37
N PRO A 485 -33.98 -2.76 -3.78
CA PRO A 485 -35.30 -3.17 -3.30
C PRO A 485 -35.38 -3.18 -1.78
N GLY A 486 -36.45 -2.59 -1.24
CA GLY A 486 -36.70 -2.46 0.20
C GLY A 486 -36.18 -1.17 0.84
N VAL A 487 -35.39 -0.38 0.12
CA VAL A 487 -34.89 0.93 0.56
C VAL A 487 -35.84 2.03 0.10
N ASP A 488 -36.25 2.90 1.00
CA ASP A 488 -37.00 4.11 0.69
C ASP A 488 -36.05 5.23 0.25
N MET A 489 -36.19 5.67 -1.01
CA MET A 489 -35.29 6.66 -1.59
C MET A 489 -35.26 7.97 -0.80
N GLN A 490 -36.44 8.47 -0.37
CA GLN A 490 -36.51 9.73 0.35
C GLN A 490 -35.95 9.60 1.76
N LYS A 491 -36.51 8.68 2.54
CA LYS A 491 -36.22 8.51 3.96
C LYS A 491 -34.84 7.94 4.24
N ASP A 492 -34.44 6.91 3.46
CA ASP A 492 -33.23 6.13 3.75
C ASP A 492 -31.99 6.65 3.01
N ILE A 493 -32.17 7.56 2.01
CA ILE A 493 -31.07 8.12 1.22
C ILE A 493 -31.10 9.66 1.27
N LEU A 494 -32.11 10.30 0.64
CA LEU A 494 -32.07 11.76 0.42
C LEU A 494 -32.12 12.57 1.71
N ASP A 495 -33.00 12.23 2.66
CA ASP A 495 -33.11 12.91 3.96
C ASP A 495 -31.89 12.69 4.88
N ARG A 496 -30.99 11.78 4.50
CA ARG A 496 -29.78 11.45 5.28
C ARG A 496 -28.51 12.02 4.70
N LEU A 497 -28.57 12.58 3.51
CA LEU A 497 -27.46 13.31 2.91
C LEU A 497 -27.42 14.74 3.43
N PRO A 498 -26.24 15.30 3.77
CA PRO A 498 -26.14 16.70 4.16
C PRO A 498 -26.18 17.66 2.96
N PHE A 499 -26.34 17.15 1.74
CA PHE A 499 -26.37 17.89 0.48
C PHE A 499 -27.35 17.27 -0.52
N GLU A 500 -27.77 18.06 -1.50
CA GLU A 500 -28.62 17.59 -2.61
C GLU A 500 -27.82 16.80 -3.64
N VAL A 501 -28.45 15.78 -4.22
CA VAL A 501 -27.92 14.98 -5.32
C VAL A 501 -28.87 14.99 -6.50
N GLU A 502 -28.33 14.81 -7.71
CA GLU A 502 -29.14 14.57 -8.90
C GLU A 502 -29.79 13.16 -8.79
N VAL A 503 -31.06 13.03 -9.13
CA VAL A 503 -31.81 11.76 -9.13
C VAL A 503 -32.10 11.32 -10.58
#